data_76cc543caed96afef8a0bde8b1fca019
#
_entry.id   76cc543caed96afef8a0bde8b1fca019
#
_cell.length_a   1.000
_cell.length_b   1.000
_cell.length_c   1.000
_cell.angle_alpha   90.00
_cell.angle_beta   90.00
_cell.angle_gamma   90.00
#
_symmetry.space_group_name_H-M   'P 1'
#
loop_
_entity.id
_entity.type
_entity.pdbx_description
1 polymer ?
#
loop_
_entity_poly.entity_id
_entity_poly.type
_entity_poly.pdbx_seq_one_letter_code
_entity_poly.pdbx_strand_id
1 'polypeptide(L)'
;TLNAEGYVEASISATTRSPRPGEVDGVNYHFMTVDEFKNLADNNGMLEYAQFCDNYYGTPRKFVEEKLSEGKDVILEIEVQGAMIVKKNFPEALLAFILPPSINELRRRLHKRGTETEEVIEKRVSKASGEIEMAENYDYTFINGELETAIDDLKAIIRAERCTLKRQKNTIREVLNNA
;
A
#
# COMPACT_ATOMS: atom_id res chain seq x y z
N THR A 1 11.13 12.39 1.36
CA THR A 1 10.68 10.98 1.30
C THR A 1 10.41 10.49 2.71
N LEU A 2 9.38 9.63 2.90
CA LEU A 2 9.04 9.05 4.21
C LEU A 2 10.20 8.24 4.81
N ASN A 3 10.99 7.59 3.98
CA ASN A 3 12.20 6.86 4.39
C ASN A 3 13.27 7.76 5.03
N ALA A 4 13.23 9.09 4.82
CA ALA A 4 14.19 10.00 5.43
C ALA A 4 14.04 10.11 6.96
N GLU A 5 12.93 9.68 7.52
CA GLU A 5 12.69 9.66 8.97
C GLU A 5 13.24 8.39 9.65
N GLY A 6 13.76 7.41 8.88
CA GLY A 6 14.50 6.25 9.38
C GLY A 6 13.67 5.14 10.05
N TYR A 7 12.38 5.37 10.32
CA TYR A 7 11.50 4.41 11.00
C TYR A 7 10.37 3.87 10.10
N VAL A 8 10.29 4.31 8.85
CA VAL A 8 9.28 3.88 7.88
C VAL A 8 9.96 3.30 6.65
N GLU A 9 9.51 2.14 6.22
CA GLU A 9 9.96 1.48 4.98
C GLU A 9 8.76 1.22 4.05
N ALA A 10 8.97 1.33 2.75
CA ALA A 10 7.98 0.94 1.76
C ALA A 10 8.27 -0.48 1.29
N SER A 11 7.28 -1.35 1.30
CA SER A 11 7.40 -2.68 0.72
C SER A 11 7.38 -2.58 -0.81
N ILE A 12 8.23 -3.40 -1.45
CA ILE A 12 8.21 -3.56 -2.91
C ILE A 12 7.31 -4.76 -3.22
N SER A 13 6.21 -4.51 -3.92
CA SER A 13 5.26 -5.54 -4.30
C SER A 13 5.81 -6.45 -5.39
N ALA A 14 5.38 -7.71 -5.41
CA ALA A 14 5.61 -8.64 -6.50
C ALA A 14 4.49 -8.54 -7.54
N THR A 15 4.80 -8.76 -8.82
CA THR A 15 3.80 -8.79 -9.89
C THR A 15 4.20 -9.74 -11.03
N THR A 16 3.18 -10.29 -11.69
CA THR A 16 3.36 -11.09 -12.91
C THR A 16 3.24 -10.25 -14.21
N ARG A 17 2.96 -8.95 -14.06
CA ARG A 17 2.95 -8.02 -15.18
C ARG A 17 4.38 -7.77 -15.69
N SER A 18 4.53 -7.71 -16.99
CA SER A 18 5.80 -7.28 -17.58
C SER A 18 6.20 -5.86 -17.16
N PRO A 19 7.51 -5.59 -16.99
CA PRO A 19 7.99 -4.25 -16.69
C PRO A 19 7.58 -3.24 -17.77
N ARG A 20 7.23 -2.03 -17.36
CA ARG A 20 7.06 -0.88 -18.25
C ARG A 20 8.43 -0.25 -18.58
N PRO A 21 8.55 0.55 -19.65
CA PRO A 21 9.76 1.30 -19.92
C PRO A 21 10.19 2.14 -18.70
N GLY A 22 11.43 1.94 -18.24
CA GLY A 22 12.00 2.64 -17.09
C GLY A 22 11.74 1.99 -15.73
N GLU A 23 10.94 0.95 -15.65
CA GLU A 23 10.80 0.16 -14.41
C GLU A 23 11.97 -0.80 -14.23
N VAL A 24 12.42 -0.95 -12.98
CA VAL A 24 13.58 -1.77 -12.60
C VAL A 24 13.12 -2.82 -11.58
N ASP A 25 13.52 -4.07 -11.81
CA ASP A 25 13.26 -5.18 -10.89
C ASP A 25 13.91 -4.94 -9.53
N GLY A 26 13.18 -5.27 -8.46
CA GLY A 26 13.62 -5.04 -7.08
C GLY A 26 13.59 -3.57 -6.64
N VAL A 27 13.14 -2.64 -7.51
CA VAL A 27 12.98 -1.21 -7.19
C VAL A 27 11.52 -0.78 -7.30
N ASN A 28 10.89 -1.01 -8.46
CA ASN A 28 9.48 -0.66 -8.68
C ASN A 28 8.57 -1.81 -8.30
N TYR A 29 8.94 -3.03 -8.69
CA TYR A 29 8.30 -4.30 -8.37
C TYR A 29 9.35 -5.41 -8.36
N HIS A 30 9.02 -6.53 -7.71
CA HIS A 30 9.63 -7.82 -8.00
C HIS A 30 8.87 -8.46 -9.16
N PHE A 31 9.42 -8.37 -10.37
CA PHE A 31 8.80 -8.95 -11.57
C PHE A 31 9.09 -10.44 -11.62
N MET A 32 8.05 -11.27 -11.76
CA MET A 32 8.19 -12.72 -11.77
C MET A 32 7.17 -13.36 -12.70
N THR A 33 7.42 -14.60 -13.08
CA THR A 33 6.47 -15.40 -13.84
C THR A 33 5.25 -15.78 -12.99
N VAL A 34 4.16 -16.19 -13.66
CA VAL A 34 2.96 -16.68 -12.95
C VAL A 34 3.28 -17.89 -12.07
N ASP A 35 4.15 -18.80 -12.56
CA ASP A 35 4.52 -20.02 -11.82
C ASP A 35 5.36 -19.70 -10.58
N GLU A 36 6.31 -18.77 -10.68
CA GLU A 36 7.09 -18.28 -9.53
C GLU A 36 6.18 -17.59 -8.49
N PHE A 37 5.25 -16.75 -8.95
CA PHE A 37 4.31 -16.08 -8.07
C PHE A 37 3.41 -17.07 -7.32
N LYS A 38 2.83 -18.03 -8.04
CA LYS A 38 1.98 -19.07 -7.44
C LYS A 38 2.76 -19.93 -6.45
N ASN A 39 3.96 -20.34 -6.83
CA ASN A 39 4.84 -21.10 -5.92
C ASN A 39 5.10 -20.33 -4.62
N LEU A 40 5.41 -19.03 -4.72
CA LEU A 40 5.62 -18.18 -3.55
C LEU A 40 4.34 -18.04 -2.69
N ALA A 41 3.19 -17.87 -3.33
CA ALA A 41 1.90 -17.79 -2.64
C ALA A 41 1.52 -19.11 -1.93
N ASP A 42 1.66 -20.24 -2.62
CA ASP A 42 1.34 -21.58 -2.11
C ASP A 42 2.24 -21.97 -0.92
N ASN A 43 3.48 -21.47 -0.89
CA ASN A 43 4.42 -21.65 0.21
C ASN A 43 4.31 -20.56 1.31
N ASN A 44 3.16 -19.85 1.38
CA ASN A 44 2.91 -18.79 2.38
C ASN A 44 3.93 -17.64 2.35
N GLY A 45 4.60 -17.44 1.21
CA GLY A 45 5.60 -16.38 1.02
C GLY A 45 5.00 -15.01 0.71
N MET A 46 3.67 -14.92 0.55
CA MET A 46 2.93 -13.66 0.38
C MET A 46 2.18 -13.29 1.67
N LEU A 47 2.19 -12.02 2.02
CA LEU A 47 1.39 -11.46 3.11
C LEU A 47 -0.09 -11.37 2.69
N GLU A 48 -0.29 -10.88 1.50
CA GLU A 48 -1.54 -10.80 0.75
C GLU A 48 -1.23 -10.85 -0.76
N TYR A 49 -2.22 -11.21 -1.55
CA TYR A 49 -2.17 -11.04 -3.01
C TYR A 49 -3.57 -10.96 -3.60
N ALA A 50 -3.66 -10.33 -4.78
CA ALA A 50 -4.88 -10.23 -5.56
C ALA A 50 -4.59 -10.30 -7.06
N GLN A 51 -5.60 -10.64 -7.84
CA GLN A 51 -5.54 -10.56 -9.30
C GLN A 51 -6.18 -9.25 -9.77
N PHE A 52 -5.47 -8.53 -10.62
CA PHE A 52 -5.94 -7.30 -11.24
C PHE A 52 -5.56 -7.24 -12.71
N CYS A 53 -6.54 -7.05 -13.61
CA CYS A 53 -6.30 -6.98 -15.07
C CYS A 53 -5.39 -8.11 -15.59
N ASP A 54 -5.76 -9.35 -15.31
CA ASP A 54 -5.07 -10.59 -15.72
C ASP A 54 -3.67 -10.81 -15.13
N ASN A 55 -3.21 -9.95 -14.26
CA ASN A 55 -1.94 -10.10 -13.55
C ASN A 55 -2.16 -10.28 -12.05
N TYR A 56 -1.22 -10.95 -11.42
CA TYR A 56 -1.15 -11.05 -9.97
C TYR A 56 -0.29 -9.93 -9.40
N TYR A 57 -0.70 -9.44 -8.23
CA TYR A 57 0.03 -8.47 -7.42
C TYR A 57 -0.02 -8.95 -5.98
N GLY A 58 1.07 -8.83 -5.25
CA GLY A 58 1.09 -9.25 -3.85
C GLY A 58 2.32 -8.72 -3.11
N THR A 59 2.26 -8.79 -1.81
CA THR A 59 3.31 -8.30 -0.91
C THR A 59 4.14 -9.47 -0.39
N PRO A 60 5.45 -9.54 -0.69
CA PRO A 60 6.34 -10.55 -0.13
C PRO A 60 6.38 -10.45 1.40
N ARG A 61 6.05 -11.55 2.09
CA ARG A 61 5.91 -11.62 3.55
C ARG A 61 7.22 -11.34 4.28
N LYS A 62 8.30 -11.96 3.82
CA LYS A 62 9.59 -11.95 4.52
C LYS A 62 10.10 -10.53 4.80
N PHE A 63 10.08 -9.66 3.80
CA PHE A 63 10.52 -8.27 3.96
C PHE A 63 9.72 -7.53 5.04
N VAL A 64 8.40 -7.67 5.01
CA VAL A 64 7.52 -6.99 5.97
C VAL A 64 7.81 -7.46 7.40
N GLU A 65 7.89 -8.79 7.61
CA GLU A 65 8.16 -9.36 8.92
C GLU A 65 9.54 -8.97 9.46
N GLU A 66 10.58 -8.95 8.62
CA GLU A 66 11.91 -8.48 8.98
C GLU A 66 11.87 -7.02 9.45
N LYS A 67 11.25 -6.12 8.68
CA LYS A 67 11.19 -4.69 9.03
C LYS A 67 10.36 -4.42 10.28
N LEU A 68 9.26 -5.11 10.46
CA LEU A 68 8.47 -5.04 11.69
C LEU A 68 9.28 -5.53 12.91
N SER A 69 10.09 -6.58 12.77
CA SER A 69 10.95 -7.07 13.85
C SER A 69 12.08 -6.08 14.23
N GLU A 70 12.50 -5.24 13.27
CA GLU A 70 13.43 -4.13 13.51
C GLU A 70 12.74 -2.92 14.20
N GLY A 71 11.44 -2.98 14.50
CA GLY A 71 10.66 -1.88 15.09
C GLY A 71 10.29 -0.78 14.10
N LYS A 72 10.38 -1.04 12.81
CA LYS A 72 9.98 -0.11 11.74
C LYS A 72 8.50 -0.28 11.39
N ASP A 73 7.88 0.81 10.94
CA ASP A 73 6.60 0.77 10.27
C ASP A 73 6.80 0.42 8.80
N VAL A 74 5.92 -0.40 8.24
CA VAL A 74 5.98 -0.79 6.82
C VAL A 74 4.73 -0.29 6.09
N ILE A 75 4.94 0.45 5.00
CA ILE A 75 3.86 0.90 4.12
C ILE A 75 3.68 -0.11 3.00
N LEU A 76 2.44 -0.55 2.81
CA LEU A 76 2.02 -1.38 1.70
C LEU A 76 1.17 -0.54 0.74
N GLU A 77 1.57 -0.46 -0.53
CA GLU A 77 0.76 0.11 -1.60
C GLU A 77 0.05 -1.04 -2.31
N ILE A 78 -1.21 -1.28 -1.96
CA ILE A 78 -1.96 -2.46 -2.36
C ILE A 78 -3.38 -2.11 -2.82
N GLU A 79 -3.99 -3.01 -3.59
CA GLU A 79 -5.38 -2.93 -4.02
C GLU A 79 -6.34 -3.15 -2.83
N VAL A 80 -7.60 -2.66 -2.96
CA VAL A 80 -8.62 -2.77 -1.90
C VAL A 80 -8.80 -4.21 -1.41
N GLN A 81 -8.80 -5.20 -2.32
CA GLN A 81 -8.92 -6.61 -1.94
C GLN A 81 -7.76 -7.06 -1.05
N GLY A 82 -6.53 -6.66 -1.41
CA GLY A 82 -5.34 -6.94 -0.60
C GLY A 82 -5.43 -6.28 0.77
N ALA A 83 -5.89 -5.03 0.84
CA ALA A 83 -6.07 -4.30 2.09
C ALA A 83 -7.05 -5.00 3.03
N MET A 84 -8.16 -5.52 2.52
CA MET A 84 -9.13 -6.29 3.33
C MET A 84 -8.53 -7.61 3.82
N ILE A 85 -7.70 -8.30 3.03
CA ILE A 85 -6.98 -9.50 3.46
C ILE A 85 -6.00 -9.15 4.57
N VAL A 86 -5.22 -8.06 4.41
CA VAL A 86 -4.30 -7.58 5.45
C VAL A 86 -5.06 -7.25 6.73
N LYS A 87 -6.14 -6.46 6.67
CA LYS A 87 -6.93 -6.09 7.86
C LYS A 87 -7.50 -7.30 8.59
N LYS A 88 -7.95 -8.31 7.85
CA LYS A 88 -8.46 -9.56 8.43
C LYS A 88 -7.37 -10.35 9.16
N ASN A 89 -6.19 -10.47 8.58
CA ASN A 89 -5.08 -11.26 9.12
C ASN A 89 -4.26 -10.50 10.17
N PHE A 90 -4.23 -9.18 10.06
CA PHE A 90 -3.52 -8.25 10.93
C PHE A 90 -4.48 -7.13 11.35
N PRO A 91 -5.39 -7.34 12.32
CA PRO A 91 -6.38 -6.34 12.74
C PRO A 91 -5.78 -5.01 13.20
N GLU A 92 -4.50 -5.04 13.61
CA GLU A 92 -3.73 -3.88 14.02
C GLU A 92 -3.22 -3.03 12.85
N ALA A 93 -3.28 -3.56 11.61
CA ALA A 93 -2.89 -2.81 10.44
C ALA A 93 -3.81 -1.61 10.24
N LEU A 94 -3.20 -0.46 9.99
CA LEU A 94 -3.90 0.77 9.68
C LEU A 94 -4.16 0.83 8.19
N LEU A 95 -5.39 1.13 7.81
CA LEU A 95 -5.79 1.31 6.43
C LEU A 95 -6.02 2.80 6.14
N ALA A 96 -5.28 3.33 5.15
CA ALA A 96 -5.47 4.68 4.64
C ALA A 96 -5.88 4.63 3.16
N PHE A 97 -7.07 5.14 2.85
CA PHE A 97 -7.58 5.17 1.47
C PHE A 97 -7.18 6.48 0.79
N ILE A 98 -6.58 6.37 -0.40
CA ILE A 98 -6.14 7.52 -1.19
C ILE A 98 -7.21 7.85 -2.23
N LEU A 99 -7.91 8.96 -2.06
CA LEU A 99 -8.95 9.43 -2.98
C LEU A 99 -8.35 10.29 -4.11
N PRO A 100 -8.81 10.14 -5.35
CA PRO A 100 -8.59 11.17 -6.36
C PRO A 100 -9.41 12.42 -6.00
N PRO A 101 -9.02 13.62 -6.47
CA PRO A 101 -9.82 14.84 -6.27
C PRO A 101 -11.23 14.74 -6.86
N SER A 102 -11.38 13.98 -7.95
CA SER A 102 -12.65 13.61 -8.57
C SER A 102 -12.46 12.45 -9.55
N ILE A 103 -13.55 11.80 -9.94
CA ILE A 103 -13.54 10.77 -11.00
C ILE A 103 -13.07 11.35 -12.34
N ASN A 104 -13.44 12.59 -12.65
CA ASN A 104 -12.97 13.26 -13.87
C ASN A 104 -11.45 13.48 -13.85
N GLU A 105 -10.89 13.85 -12.70
CA GLU A 105 -9.45 14.01 -12.54
C GLU A 105 -8.72 12.67 -12.64
N LEU A 106 -9.28 11.59 -12.08
CA LEU A 106 -8.75 10.23 -12.25
C LEU A 106 -8.70 9.86 -13.74
N ARG A 107 -9.81 10.05 -14.49
CA ARG A 107 -9.87 9.80 -15.93
C ARG A 107 -8.80 10.61 -16.68
N ARG A 108 -8.69 11.91 -16.39
CA ARG A 108 -7.67 12.78 -16.98
C ARG A 108 -6.25 12.27 -16.74
N ARG A 109 -5.95 11.82 -15.52
CA ARG A 109 -4.63 11.27 -15.16
C ARG A 109 -4.32 9.96 -15.91
N LEU A 110 -5.32 9.08 -16.08
CA LEU A 110 -5.16 7.85 -16.85
C LEU A 110 -4.87 8.16 -18.32
N HIS A 111 -5.62 9.07 -18.95
CA HIS A 111 -5.34 9.52 -20.32
C HIS A 111 -3.94 10.13 -20.46
N LYS A 112 -3.52 10.96 -19.51
CA LYS A 112 -2.18 11.60 -19.55
C LYS A 112 -1.03 10.59 -19.51
N ARG A 113 -1.21 9.44 -18.89
CA ARG A 113 -0.20 8.35 -18.88
C ARG A 113 0.04 7.78 -20.28
N GLY A 114 -0.96 7.77 -21.14
CA GLY A 114 -0.82 7.38 -22.55
C GLY A 114 -0.44 5.92 -22.80
N THR A 115 -0.54 5.06 -21.78
CA THR A 115 -0.11 3.65 -21.82
C THR A 115 -1.26 2.67 -22.03
N GLU A 116 -2.50 3.15 -22.04
CA GLU A 116 -3.70 2.31 -22.04
C GLU A 116 -4.72 2.78 -23.07
N THR A 117 -5.53 1.84 -23.58
CA THR A 117 -6.62 2.15 -24.50
C THR A 117 -7.81 2.78 -23.77
N GLU A 118 -8.67 3.49 -24.50
CA GLU A 118 -9.90 4.10 -23.95
C GLU A 118 -10.77 3.08 -23.20
N GLU A 119 -10.93 1.89 -23.77
CA GLU A 119 -11.70 0.82 -23.13
C GLU A 119 -11.13 0.40 -21.77
N VAL A 120 -9.80 0.31 -21.66
CA VAL A 120 -9.12 -0.02 -20.40
C VAL A 120 -9.29 1.12 -19.39
N ILE A 121 -9.19 2.39 -19.83
CA ILE A 121 -9.39 3.56 -18.98
C ILE A 121 -10.80 3.55 -18.39
N GLU A 122 -11.84 3.34 -19.21
CA GLU A 122 -13.23 3.31 -18.72
C GLU A 122 -13.50 2.14 -17.74
N LYS A 123 -12.92 0.96 -18.01
CA LYS A 123 -12.97 -0.15 -17.06
C LYS A 123 -12.33 0.22 -15.70
N ARG A 124 -11.19 0.91 -15.72
CA ARG A 124 -10.51 1.36 -14.49
C ARG A 124 -11.30 2.42 -13.75
N VAL A 125 -11.88 3.38 -14.45
CA VAL A 125 -12.73 4.43 -13.86
C VAL A 125 -13.98 3.82 -13.22
N SER A 126 -14.64 2.89 -13.92
CA SER A 126 -15.81 2.19 -13.38
C SER A 126 -15.44 1.38 -12.12
N LYS A 127 -14.32 0.66 -12.15
CA LYS A 127 -13.82 -0.08 -10.98
C LYS A 127 -13.52 0.84 -9.81
N ALA A 128 -12.84 1.98 -10.06
CA ALA A 128 -12.50 2.94 -9.02
C ALA A 128 -13.73 3.51 -8.30
N SER A 129 -14.84 3.70 -9.01
CA SER A 129 -16.09 4.15 -8.37
C SER A 129 -16.58 3.16 -7.31
N GLY A 130 -16.57 1.86 -7.60
CA GLY A 130 -16.91 0.82 -6.62
C GLY A 130 -15.88 0.68 -5.49
N GLU A 131 -14.60 0.91 -5.79
CA GLU A 131 -13.55 0.88 -4.77
C GLU A 131 -13.65 2.05 -3.80
N ILE A 132 -14.08 3.24 -4.26
CA ILE A 132 -14.29 4.41 -3.40
C ILE A 132 -15.40 4.14 -2.36
N GLU A 133 -16.44 3.40 -2.71
CA GLU A 133 -17.48 2.98 -1.74
C GLU A 133 -16.90 2.12 -0.60
N MET A 134 -15.83 1.37 -0.88
CA MET A 134 -15.14 0.57 0.14
C MET A 134 -14.30 1.39 1.11
N ALA A 135 -14.10 2.70 0.85
CA ALA A 135 -13.34 3.58 1.73
C ALA A 135 -13.93 3.67 3.16
N GLU A 136 -15.23 3.39 3.32
CA GLU A 136 -15.88 3.31 4.64
C GLU A 136 -15.31 2.22 5.56
N ASN A 137 -14.58 1.25 4.99
CA ASN A 137 -13.91 0.18 5.75
C ASN A 137 -12.47 0.54 6.16
N TYR A 138 -12.02 1.76 5.86
CA TYR A 138 -10.68 2.22 6.16
C TYR A 138 -10.66 3.09 7.41
N ASP A 139 -9.50 3.16 8.05
CA ASP A 139 -9.32 3.94 9.27
C ASP A 139 -9.12 5.43 8.95
N TYR A 140 -8.52 5.74 7.79
CA TYR A 140 -8.25 7.10 7.31
C TYR A 140 -8.50 7.23 5.80
N THR A 141 -8.76 8.46 5.37
CA THR A 141 -8.80 8.82 3.95
C THR A 141 -8.19 10.20 3.74
N PHE A 142 -7.49 10.37 2.61
CA PHE A 142 -6.97 11.68 2.18
C PHE A 142 -6.99 11.81 0.66
N ILE A 143 -6.90 13.06 0.18
CA ILE A 143 -7.03 13.36 -1.25
C ILE A 143 -5.65 13.48 -1.91
N ASN A 144 -5.38 12.67 -2.93
CA ASN A 144 -4.23 12.82 -3.81
C ASN A 144 -4.48 13.99 -4.80
N GLY A 145 -4.50 15.20 -4.26
CA GLY A 145 -4.59 16.46 -5.03
C GLY A 145 -3.21 16.99 -5.36
N GLU A 146 -2.77 17.97 -4.60
CA GLU A 146 -1.39 18.46 -4.62
C GLU A 146 -0.48 17.49 -3.88
N LEU A 147 0.66 17.15 -4.50
CA LEU A 147 1.56 16.11 -3.99
C LEU A 147 2.07 16.41 -2.57
N GLU A 148 2.49 17.64 -2.32
CA GLU A 148 3.04 18.04 -1.02
C GLU A 148 1.98 17.90 0.09
N THR A 149 0.75 18.34 -0.17
CA THR A 149 -0.36 18.20 0.79
C THR A 149 -0.65 16.73 1.09
N ALA A 150 -0.73 15.88 0.06
CA ALA A 150 -0.99 14.46 0.24
C ALA A 150 0.15 13.76 1.03
N ILE A 151 1.40 14.17 0.82
CA ILE A 151 2.55 13.68 1.59
C ILE A 151 2.44 14.12 3.06
N ASP A 152 2.05 15.36 3.31
CA ASP A 152 1.92 15.90 4.67
C ASP A 152 0.76 15.23 5.43
N ASP A 153 -0.37 14.97 4.77
CA ASP A 153 -1.49 14.21 5.33
C ASP A 153 -1.05 12.79 5.72
N LEU A 154 -0.34 12.09 4.84
CA LEU A 154 0.18 10.75 5.14
C LEU A 154 1.17 10.76 6.31
N LYS A 155 2.07 11.75 6.37
CA LYS A 155 2.98 11.93 7.51
C LYS A 155 2.23 12.21 8.82
N ALA A 156 1.17 13.03 8.76
CA ALA A 156 0.36 13.34 9.93
C ALA A 156 -0.33 12.10 10.47
N ILE A 157 -0.90 11.26 9.60
CA ILE A 157 -1.50 9.97 9.97
C ILE A 157 -0.47 9.07 10.67
N ILE A 158 0.71 8.88 10.07
CA ILE A 158 1.77 8.03 10.63
C ILE A 158 2.20 8.55 12.01
N ARG A 159 2.40 9.85 12.16
CA ARG A 159 2.79 10.47 13.44
C ARG A 159 1.71 10.30 14.51
N ALA A 160 0.44 10.53 14.16
CA ALA A 160 -0.67 10.37 15.07
C ALA A 160 -0.76 8.94 15.60
N GLU A 161 -0.64 7.96 14.70
CA GLU A 161 -0.69 6.54 15.07
C GLU A 161 0.47 6.12 15.97
N ARG A 162 1.66 6.63 15.74
CA ARG A 162 2.82 6.38 16.61
C ARG A 162 2.64 6.97 18.02
N CYS A 163 1.83 8.01 18.17
CA CYS A 163 1.52 8.64 19.44
C CYS A 163 0.32 8.01 20.18
N THR A 164 -0.33 6.99 19.61
CA THR A 164 -1.45 6.35 20.30
C THR A 164 -1.01 5.67 21.57
N LEU A 165 -1.87 5.71 22.61
CA LEU A 165 -1.61 5.07 23.89
C LEU A 165 -1.22 3.59 23.74
N LYS A 166 -1.83 2.90 22.78
CA LYS A 166 -1.56 1.49 22.48
C LYS A 166 -0.09 1.27 22.11
N ARG A 167 0.47 2.10 21.25
CA ARG A 167 1.88 2.02 20.79
C ARG A 167 2.86 2.53 21.86
N GLN A 168 2.43 3.48 22.71
CA GLN A 168 3.27 4.13 23.70
C GLN A 168 3.34 3.38 25.07
N LYS A 169 2.67 2.24 25.22
CA LYS A 169 2.65 1.49 26.48
C LYS A 169 4.04 1.13 27.02
N ASN A 170 4.97 0.75 26.16
CA ASN A 170 6.32 0.41 26.59
C ASN A 170 7.11 1.65 27.00
N THR A 171 7.03 2.73 26.23
CA THR A 171 7.64 4.03 26.58
C THR A 171 7.17 4.54 27.93
N ILE A 172 5.87 4.42 28.23
CA ILE A 172 5.32 4.79 29.55
C ILE A 172 5.97 3.96 30.65
N ARG A 173 6.14 2.65 30.46
CA ARG A 173 6.80 1.78 31.44
C ARG A 173 8.28 2.13 31.62
N GLU A 174 8.98 2.43 30.51
CA GLU A 174 10.38 2.86 30.55
C GLU A 174 10.55 4.16 31.34
N VAL A 175 9.69 5.15 31.11
CA VAL A 175 9.69 6.41 31.88
C VAL A 175 9.49 6.15 33.37
N LEU A 176 8.57 5.27 33.75
CA LEU A 176 8.31 4.93 35.15
C LEU A 176 9.46 4.14 35.81
N ASN A 177 10.18 3.32 35.04
CA ASN A 177 11.28 2.50 35.54
C ASN A 177 12.62 3.27 35.64
N ASN A 178 12.73 4.42 34.95
CA ASN A 178 13.91 5.28 34.96
C ASN A 178 13.78 6.49 35.93
N ALA A 179 12.85 6.41 36.88
CA ALA A 179 12.61 7.46 37.87
C ALA A 179 13.39 7.21 39.18
#